data_83b3d5552953ff3dbd6a0df41807726d
#
_entry.id   83b3d5552953ff3dbd6a0df41807726d
#
_cell.length_a   1.000
_cell.length_b   1.000
_cell.length_c   1.000
_cell.angle_alpha   90.00
_cell.angle_beta   90.00
_cell.angle_gamma   90.00
#
_symmetry.space_group_name_H-M   'P 1'
#
loop_
_entity.id
_entity.type
_entity.pdbx_description
1 polymer ?
#
loop_
_entity_poly.entity_id
_entity_poly.type
_entity_poly.pdbx_seq_one_letter_code
_entity_poly.pdbx_strand_id
1 'polypeptide(L)'
;MKIRPLVEKDRATLLSMLIRTRSFTPEEIEVAMELIDSVLKDPIQEDYKIHCLVDDQDQVIGYVCYGSTPMTQGTFDLYWIAVDPDYQKQGAGSILLDFLEEMLKAEGGRMILADASTIPHYEKTRGFYLKNGFQEVGRVPDYYYPGNDRVTFCKKLDDR
;
A
#
# COMPACT_ATOMS: atom_id res chain seq x y z
N MET A 1 15.50 6.40 9.82
CA MET A 1 14.13 6.19 9.31
C MET A 1 13.23 5.68 10.42
N LYS A 2 12.04 6.20 10.53
CA LYS A 2 11.02 5.69 11.45
C LYS A 2 9.67 5.69 10.76
N ILE A 3 8.71 4.96 11.33
CA ILE A 3 7.34 4.88 10.82
C ILE A 3 6.41 5.48 11.87
N ARG A 4 5.51 6.34 11.43
CA ARG A 4 4.52 7.01 12.27
C ARG A 4 3.21 7.20 11.52
N PRO A 5 2.11 7.48 12.24
CA PRO A 5 0.85 7.81 11.58
C PRO A 5 0.97 9.05 10.69
N LEU A 6 0.08 9.13 9.70
CA LEU A 6 -0.08 10.29 8.83
C LEU A 6 -0.49 11.52 9.63
N VAL A 7 0.11 12.66 9.30
CA VAL A 7 -0.28 13.97 9.85
C VAL A 7 -0.49 14.98 8.70
N GLU A 8 -1.17 16.09 9.00
CA GLU A 8 -1.59 17.07 7.98
C GLU A 8 -0.43 17.60 7.12
N LYS A 9 0.72 17.86 7.72
CA LYS A 9 1.88 18.38 6.98
C LYS A 9 2.41 17.44 5.90
N ASP A 10 2.06 16.16 5.97
CA ASP A 10 2.57 15.16 5.02
C ASP A 10 1.85 15.22 3.66
N ARG A 11 0.66 15.82 3.61
CA ARG A 11 -0.20 15.80 2.43
C ARG A 11 0.49 16.30 1.17
N ALA A 12 1.10 17.47 1.23
CA ALA A 12 1.77 18.07 0.06
C ALA A 12 2.97 17.23 -0.40
N THR A 13 3.74 16.70 0.54
CA THR A 13 4.88 15.83 0.23
C THR A 13 4.42 14.52 -0.42
N LEU A 14 3.35 13.92 0.07
CA LEU A 14 2.78 12.70 -0.50
C LEU A 14 2.27 12.92 -1.93
N LEU A 15 1.57 14.02 -2.19
CA LEU A 15 1.11 14.34 -3.54
C LEU A 15 2.30 14.49 -4.51
N SER A 16 3.31 15.24 -4.12
CA SER A 16 4.53 15.41 -4.91
C SER A 16 5.22 14.07 -5.17
N MET A 17 5.32 13.24 -4.15
CA MET A 17 5.93 11.90 -4.25
C MET A 17 5.17 11.01 -5.24
N LEU A 18 3.84 10.95 -5.13
CA LEU A 18 3.02 10.14 -6.01
C LEU A 18 3.18 10.56 -7.48
N ILE A 19 3.22 11.86 -7.74
CA ILE A 19 3.46 12.38 -9.10
C ILE A 19 4.85 11.97 -9.61
N ARG A 20 5.88 12.13 -8.78
CA ARG A 20 7.28 11.85 -9.15
C ARG A 20 7.57 10.37 -9.37
N THR A 21 6.81 9.46 -8.78
CA THR A 21 7.01 8.02 -9.01
C THR A 21 6.78 7.62 -10.45
N ARG A 22 5.93 8.37 -11.17
CA ARG A 22 5.48 8.06 -12.54
C ARG A 22 4.84 6.67 -12.68
N SER A 23 4.46 6.07 -11.55
CA SER A 23 3.86 4.74 -11.50
C SER A 23 2.34 4.78 -11.57
N PHE A 24 1.75 5.95 -11.36
CA PHE A 24 0.30 6.10 -11.23
C PHE A 24 -0.26 7.07 -12.26
N THR A 25 -1.45 6.76 -12.78
CA THR A 25 -2.19 7.67 -13.65
C THR A 25 -2.73 8.86 -12.83
N PRO A 26 -3.11 9.99 -13.47
CA PRO A 26 -3.74 11.10 -12.76
C PRO A 26 -4.98 10.66 -11.97
N GLU A 27 -5.80 9.76 -12.51
CA GLU A 27 -6.99 9.23 -11.86
C GLU A 27 -6.63 8.41 -10.61
N GLU A 28 -5.57 7.61 -10.71
CA GLU A 28 -5.09 6.83 -9.56
C GLU A 28 -4.56 7.73 -8.46
N ILE A 29 -3.83 8.81 -8.80
CA ILE A 29 -3.35 9.79 -7.82
C ILE A 29 -4.53 10.49 -7.14
N GLU A 30 -5.58 10.82 -7.88
CA GLU A 30 -6.80 11.40 -7.32
C GLU A 30 -7.41 10.46 -6.27
N VAL A 31 -7.53 9.17 -6.57
CA VAL A 31 -8.04 8.17 -5.61
C VAL A 31 -7.12 8.05 -4.40
N ALA A 32 -5.81 8.02 -4.60
CA ALA A 32 -4.85 7.97 -3.50
C ALA A 32 -5.00 9.18 -2.57
N MET A 33 -5.18 10.37 -3.15
CA MET A 33 -5.37 11.60 -2.36
C MET A 33 -6.71 11.62 -1.64
N GLU A 34 -7.77 11.05 -2.22
CA GLU A 34 -9.05 10.90 -1.53
C GLU A 34 -8.91 10.05 -0.26
N LEU A 35 -8.14 8.95 -0.32
CA LEU A 35 -7.87 8.11 0.84
C LEU A 35 -7.07 8.86 1.91
N ILE A 36 -6.05 9.60 1.49
CA ILE A 36 -5.24 10.43 2.39
C ILE A 36 -6.12 11.48 3.08
N ASP A 37 -6.93 12.19 2.31
CA ASP A 37 -7.84 13.23 2.84
C ASP A 37 -8.88 12.64 3.78
N SER A 38 -9.40 11.45 3.49
CA SER A 38 -10.34 10.76 4.38
C SER A 38 -9.74 10.47 5.75
N VAL A 39 -8.49 10.02 5.79
CA VAL A 39 -7.79 9.74 7.04
C VAL A 39 -7.48 11.03 7.81
N LEU A 40 -7.04 12.08 7.10
CA LEU A 40 -6.74 13.37 7.74
C LEU A 40 -7.99 14.04 8.31
N LYS A 41 -9.12 13.92 7.61
CA LYS A 41 -10.40 14.54 8.02
C LYS A 41 -11.01 13.82 9.23
N ASP A 42 -10.87 12.50 9.31
CA ASP A 42 -11.43 11.68 10.38
C ASP A 42 -10.40 10.60 10.80
N PRO A 43 -9.44 10.97 11.65
CA PRO A 43 -8.37 10.06 12.05
C PRO A 43 -8.82 8.84 12.85
N ILE A 44 -10.03 8.88 13.42
CA ILE A 44 -10.58 7.76 14.21
C ILE A 44 -11.45 6.81 13.40
N GLN A 45 -11.69 7.11 12.11
CA GLN A 45 -12.42 6.16 11.25
C GLN A 45 -11.62 4.87 11.09
N GLU A 46 -12.30 3.76 10.83
CA GLU A 46 -11.68 2.43 10.84
C GLU A 46 -11.52 1.80 9.45
N ASP A 47 -12.06 2.44 8.40
CA ASP A 47 -12.03 1.87 7.05
C ASP A 47 -10.64 1.92 6.42
N TYR A 48 -9.89 3.00 6.67
CA TYR A 48 -8.56 3.20 6.10
C TYR A 48 -7.60 3.67 7.17
N LYS A 49 -6.40 3.10 7.17
CA LYS A 49 -5.30 3.51 8.05
C LYS A 49 -4.07 3.79 7.20
N ILE A 50 -3.32 4.82 7.56
CA ILE A 50 -2.11 5.22 6.84
C ILE A 50 -0.96 5.40 7.82
N HIS A 51 0.16 4.76 7.50
CA HIS A 51 1.43 4.96 8.18
C HIS A 51 2.47 5.45 7.18
N CYS A 52 3.29 6.38 7.63
CA CYS A 52 4.33 7.01 6.82
C CYS A 52 5.72 6.61 7.30
N LEU A 53 6.59 6.29 6.36
CA LEU A 53 8.03 6.14 6.61
C LEU A 53 8.65 7.52 6.42
N VAL A 54 9.39 7.99 7.42
CA VAL A 54 10.00 9.33 7.40
C VAL A 54 11.51 9.24 7.59
N ASP A 55 12.22 10.24 7.05
CA ASP A 55 13.65 10.39 7.24
C ASP A 55 13.97 11.07 8.58
N ASP A 56 15.25 11.37 8.83
CA ASP A 56 15.72 11.98 10.08
C ASP A 56 15.21 13.42 10.26
N GLN A 57 14.76 14.09 9.20
CA GLN A 57 14.15 15.41 9.23
C GLN A 57 12.61 15.35 9.30
N ASP A 58 12.05 14.16 9.54
CA ASP A 58 10.60 13.93 9.60
C ASP A 58 9.88 14.22 8.28
N GLN A 59 10.60 14.08 7.15
CA GLN A 59 9.99 14.16 5.82
C GLN A 59 9.56 12.78 5.33
N VAL A 60 8.37 12.70 4.76
CA VAL A 60 7.83 11.42 4.25
C VAL A 60 8.63 10.96 3.03
N ILE A 61 9.07 9.70 3.07
CA ILE A 61 9.77 9.03 1.97
C ILE A 61 9.02 7.79 1.47
N GLY A 62 7.92 7.45 2.11
CA GLY A 62 7.05 6.37 1.69
C GLY A 62 5.83 6.26 2.60
N TYR A 63 4.80 5.54 2.15
CA TYR A 63 3.63 5.33 2.99
C TYR A 63 2.90 4.05 2.59
N VAL A 64 2.05 3.59 3.49
CA VAL A 64 1.19 2.42 3.29
C VAL A 64 -0.23 2.79 3.74
N CYS A 65 -1.22 2.42 2.92
CA CYS A 65 -2.64 2.55 3.25
C CYS A 65 -3.26 1.16 3.26
N TYR A 66 -3.94 0.81 4.34
CA TYR A 66 -4.51 -0.50 4.54
C TYR A 66 -5.80 -0.41 5.35
N GLY A 67 -6.53 -1.52 5.42
CA GLY A 67 -7.74 -1.59 6.22
C GLY A 67 -8.19 -3.01 6.42
N SER A 68 -9.03 -3.22 7.44
CA SER A 68 -9.64 -4.52 7.70
C SER A 68 -10.66 -4.84 6.61
N THR A 69 -10.59 -6.04 6.06
CA THR A 69 -11.58 -6.50 5.07
C THR A 69 -12.90 -6.80 5.79
N PRO A 70 -14.01 -6.17 5.38
CA PRO A 70 -15.30 -6.41 6.04
C PRO A 70 -15.70 -7.86 6.05
N MET A 71 -16.37 -8.27 7.13
CA MET A 71 -16.94 -9.62 7.30
C MET A 71 -15.88 -10.74 7.35
N THR A 72 -14.63 -10.42 7.65
CA THR A 72 -13.57 -11.40 7.78
C THR A 72 -12.98 -11.39 9.18
N GLN A 73 -12.35 -12.49 9.54
CA GLN A 73 -11.59 -12.62 10.76
C GLN A 73 -10.09 -12.51 10.44
N GLY A 74 -9.53 -11.31 10.59
CA GLY A 74 -8.09 -11.11 10.45
C GLY A 74 -7.57 -11.03 9.02
N THR A 75 -8.43 -10.71 8.05
CA THR A 75 -8.00 -10.39 6.69
C THR A 75 -7.91 -8.88 6.52
N PHE A 76 -6.82 -8.40 5.93
CA PHE A 76 -6.56 -6.99 5.70
C PHE A 76 -6.30 -6.74 4.22
N ASP A 77 -6.82 -5.63 3.72
CA ASP A 77 -6.53 -5.15 2.38
C ASP A 77 -5.39 -4.14 2.43
N LEU A 78 -4.38 -4.36 1.61
CA LEU A 78 -3.35 -3.37 1.32
C LEU A 78 -3.83 -2.55 0.12
N TYR A 79 -4.32 -1.34 0.38
CA TYR A 79 -4.89 -0.50 -0.67
C TYR A 79 -3.83 0.24 -1.46
N TRP A 80 -2.76 0.69 -0.79
CA TRP A 80 -1.75 1.52 -1.43
C TRP A 80 -0.42 1.39 -0.71
N ILE A 81 0.65 1.29 -1.49
CA ILE A 81 2.01 1.40 -0.98
C ILE A 81 2.83 2.16 -2.02
N ALA A 82 3.53 3.17 -1.59
CA ALA A 82 4.37 3.98 -2.46
C ALA A 82 5.61 4.45 -1.73
N VAL A 83 6.71 4.59 -2.48
CA VAL A 83 8.00 5.02 -1.97
C VAL A 83 8.54 6.11 -2.88
N ASP A 84 9.14 7.13 -2.29
CA ASP A 84 9.82 8.20 -3.01
C ASP A 84 10.84 7.59 -3.98
N PRO A 85 10.86 8.03 -5.25
CA PRO A 85 11.80 7.49 -6.25
C PRO A 85 13.25 7.49 -5.80
N ASP A 86 13.67 8.47 -5.00
CA ASP A 86 15.03 8.58 -4.51
C ASP A 86 15.39 7.50 -3.47
N TYR A 87 14.38 6.81 -2.93
CA TYR A 87 14.55 5.80 -1.88
C TYR A 87 14.13 4.38 -2.30
N GLN A 88 13.63 4.20 -3.52
CA GLN A 88 13.10 2.90 -3.98
C GLN A 88 14.11 1.76 -3.95
N LYS A 89 15.39 2.05 -4.21
CA LYS A 89 16.44 1.03 -4.23
C LYS A 89 17.08 0.77 -2.88
N GLN A 90 16.56 1.40 -1.81
CA GLN A 90 17.11 1.30 -0.45
C GLN A 90 16.29 0.39 0.45
N GLY A 91 15.37 -0.39 -0.11
CA GLY A 91 14.55 -1.32 0.66
C GLY A 91 13.39 -0.67 1.44
N ALA A 92 13.07 0.60 1.16
CA ALA A 92 12.02 1.33 1.90
C ALA A 92 10.65 0.66 1.81
N GLY A 93 10.29 0.12 0.64
CA GLY A 93 9.03 -0.60 0.47
C GLY A 93 8.95 -1.84 1.34
N SER A 94 10.04 -2.61 1.41
CA SER A 94 10.11 -3.79 2.27
C SER A 94 10.07 -3.43 3.75
N ILE A 95 10.68 -2.31 4.15
CA ILE A 95 10.62 -1.81 5.53
C ILE A 95 9.17 -1.49 5.92
N LEU A 96 8.43 -0.79 5.04
CA LEU A 96 7.01 -0.49 5.27
C LEU A 96 6.18 -1.77 5.39
N LEU A 97 6.42 -2.72 4.51
CA LEU A 97 5.67 -3.96 4.48
C LEU A 97 5.96 -4.83 5.71
N ASP A 98 7.22 -4.94 6.12
CA ASP A 98 7.61 -5.68 7.34
C ASP A 98 6.96 -5.06 8.59
N PHE A 99 6.95 -3.73 8.67
CA PHE A 99 6.26 -3.03 9.75
C PHE A 99 4.77 -3.37 9.77
N LEU A 100 4.11 -3.29 8.62
CA LEU A 100 2.69 -3.60 8.50
C LEU A 100 2.40 -5.02 8.95
N GLU A 101 3.19 -5.98 8.49
CA GLU A 101 3.04 -7.39 8.84
C GLU A 101 3.14 -7.62 10.35
N GLU A 102 4.17 -7.07 10.98
CA GLU A 102 4.38 -7.24 12.43
C GLU A 102 3.25 -6.58 13.23
N MET A 103 2.81 -5.40 12.82
CA MET A 103 1.71 -4.71 13.49
C MET A 103 0.40 -5.50 13.36
N LEU A 104 0.09 -6.00 12.17
CA LEU A 104 -1.13 -6.77 11.94
C LEU A 104 -1.12 -8.12 12.64
N LYS A 105 0.02 -8.78 12.72
CA LYS A 105 0.16 -10.02 13.51
C LYS A 105 -0.18 -9.78 14.98
N ALA A 106 0.30 -8.68 15.54
CA ALA A 106 0.02 -8.30 16.94
C ALA A 106 -1.47 -8.06 17.19
N GLU A 107 -2.21 -7.67 16.16
CA GLU A 107 -3.65 -7.43 16.22
C GLU A 107 -4.49 -8.67 15.85
N GLY A 108 -3.87 -9.83 15.68
CA GLY A 108 -4.54 -11.06 15.30
C GLY A 108 -4.77 -11.22 13.79
N GLY A 109 -4.06 -10.44 12.98
CA GLY A 109 -4.14 -10.54 11.53
C GLY A 109 -3.64 -11.89 11.01
N ARG A 110 -4.37 -12.46 10.05
CA ARG A 110 -4.05 -13.75 9.47
C ARG A 110 -3.51 -13.66 8.05
N MET A 111 -3.93 -12.65 7.28
CA MET A 111 -3.47 -12.49 5.90
C MET A 111 -3.63 -11.06 5.40
N ILE A 112 -2.83 -10.71 4.39
CA ILE A 112 -2.91 -9.46 3.67
C ILE A 112 -3.22 -9.77 2.20
N LEU A 113 -4.19 -9.06 1.63
CA LEU A 113 -4.51 -9.11 0.21
C LEU A 113 -4.08 -7.83 -0.47
N ALA A 114 -3.58 -7.94 -1.71
CA ALA A 114 -3.24 -6.79 -2.54
C ALA A 114 -3.61 -7.08 -3.99
N ASP A 115 -4.24 -6.13 -4.66
CA ASP A 115 -4.61 -6.25 -6.06
C ASP A 115 -3.64 -5.49 -6.95
N ALA A 116 -3.40 -6.00 -8.15
CA ALA A 116 -2.58 -5.33 -9.14
C ALA A 116 -3.10 -5.61 -10.57
N SER A 117 -2.79 -4.67 -11.46
CA SER A 117 -3.04 -4.80 -12.89
C SER A 117 -1.99 -5.69 -13.54
N THR A 118 -2.37 -6.38 -14.64
CA THR A 118 -1.46 -7.26 -15.38
C THR A 118 -0.71 -6.58 -16.52
N ILE A 119 -0.98 -5.30 -16.81
CA ILE A 119 -0.26 -4.61 -17.89
C ILE A 119 1.22 -4.41 -17.53
N PRO A 120 2.12 -4.27 -18.55
CA PRO A 120 3.56 -4.15 -18.32
C PRO A 120 3.97 -3.02 -17.38
N HIS A 121 3.21 -1.94 -17.34
CA HIS A 121 3.46 -0.79 -16.47
C HIS A 121 3.54 -1.17 -14.98
N TYR A 122 2.81 -2.20 -14.56
CA TYR A 122 2.75 -2.66 -13.16
C TYR A 122 3.64 -3.87 -12.88
N GLU A 123 4.53 -4.24 -13.78
CA GLU A 123 5.43 -5.38 -13.60
C GLU A 123 6.28 -5.24 -12.32
N LYS A 124 6.79 -4.05 -12.04
CA LYS A 124 7.57 -3.79 -10.83
C LYS A 124 6.74 -4.01 -9.57
N THR A 125 5.49 -3.56 -9.58
CA THR A 125 4.57 -3.73 -8.45
C THR A 125 4.31 -5.21 -8.19
N ARG A 126 4.00 -5.98 -9.24
CA ARG A 126 3.80 -7.42 -9.10
C ARG A 126 5.05 -8.11 -8.59
N GLY A 127 6.21 -7.76 -9.13
CA GLY A 127 7.50 -8.29 -8.69
C GLY A 127 7.81 -7.97 -7.24
N PHE A 128 7.45 -6.77 -6.78
CA PHE A 128 7.60 -6.36 -5.38
C PHE A 128 6.81 -7.28 -4.45
N TYR A 129 5.54 -7.56 -4.78
CA TYR A 129 4.73 -8.46 -3.96
C TYR A 129 5.31 -9.87 -3.93
N LEU A 130 5.68 -10.42 -5.08
CA LEU A 130 6.28 -11.77 -5.15
C LEU A 130 7.57 -11.85 -4.35
N LYS A 131 8.44 -10.84 -4.47
CA LYS A 131 9.71 -10.78 -3.73
C LYS A 131 9.49 -10.74 -2.22
N ASN A 132 8.38 -10.13 -1.77
CA ASN A 132 8.07 -9.99 -0.35
C ASN A 132 7.16 -11.11 0.19
N GLY A 133 7.07 -12.23 -0.51
CA GLY A 133 6.41 -13.43 -0.02
C GLY A 133 4.91 -13.54 -0.30
N PHE A 134 4.37 -12.65 -1.12
CA PHE A 134 2.99 -12.77 -1.59
C PHE A 134 2.91 -13.81 -2.71
N GLN A 135 1.76 -14.45 -2.83
CA GLN A 135 1.44 -15.41 -3.89
C GLN A 135 0.20 -14.95 -4.64
N GLU A 136 0.17 -15.15 -5.96
CA GLU A 136 -1.04 -14.92 -6.74
C GLU A 136 -2.07 -15.97 -6.38
N VAL A 137 -3.27 -15.54 -5.97
CA VAL A 137 -4.34 -16.44 -5.52
C VAL A 137 -5.60 -16.32 -6.36
N GLY A 138 -5.70 -15.33 -7.24
CA GLY A 138 -6.86 -15.15 -8.08
C GLY A 138 -6.64 -14.16 -9.19
N ARG A 139 -7.49 -14.26 -10.22
CA ARG A 139 -7.43 -13.38 -11.38
C ARG A 139 -8.83 -13.14 -11.92
N VAL A 140 -9.14 -11.89 -12.27
CA VAL A 140 -10.35 -11.53 -12.99
C VAL A 140 -9.94 -10.97 -14.35
N PRO A 141 -10.20 -11.72 -15.45
CA PRO A 141 -9.86 -11.25 -16.80
C PRO A 141 -10.60 -9.97 -17.15
N ASP A 142 -9.92 -9.08 -17.86
CA ASP A 142 -10.51 -7.85 -18.42
C ASP A 142 -11.16 -6.94 -17.36
N TYR A 143 -10.70 -7.01 -16.13
CA TYR A 143 -11.31 -6.30 -15.00
C TYR A 143 -11.25 -4.78 -15.16
N TYR A 144 -10.08 -4.24 -15.49
CA TYR A 144 -9.90 -2.79 -15.62
C TYR A 144 -10.36 -2.31 -17.02
N TYR A 145 -9.99 -3.03 -18.05
CA TYR A 145 -10.44 -2.87 -19.44
C TYR A 145 -9.98 -4.11 -20.23
N PRO A 146 -10.46 -4.33 -21.47
CA PRO A 146 -10.05 -5.50 -22.25
C PRO A 146 -8.52 -5.64 -22.34
N GLY A 147 -8.01 -6.80 -21.94
CA GLY A 147 -6.57 -7.08 -21.91
C GLY A 147 -5.86 -6.66 -20.62
N ASN A 148 -6.56 -6.04 -19.68
CA ASN A 148 -6.01 -5.63 -18.40
C ASN A 148 -6.74 -6.33 -17.26
N ASP A 149 -6.16 -7.42 -16.78
CA ASP A 149 -6.75 -8.24 -15.72
C ASP A 149 -6.40 -7.69 -14.34
N ARG A 150 -7.27 -8.01 -13.36
CA ARG A 150 -6.90 -7.84 -11.95
C ARG A 150 -6.34 -9.15 -11.44
N VAL A 151 -5.14 -9.11 -10.85
CA VAL A 151 -4.58 -10.22 -10.07
C VAL A 151 -4.63 -9.88 -8.60
N THR A 152 -4.99 -10.86 -7.78
CA THR A 152 -5.00 -10.72 -6.34
C THR A 152 -3.84 -11.51 -5.76
N PHE A 153 -3.02 -10.84 -4.96
CA PHE A 153 -1.93 -11.44 -4.21
C PHE A 153 -2.31 -11.60 -2.76
N CYS A 154 -1.82 -12.65 -2.12
CA CYS A 154 -2.08 -12.93 -0.72
C CYS A 154 -0.77 -13.27 0.00
N LYS A 155 -0.58 -12.70 1.19
CA LYS A 155 0.47 -13.12 2.10
C LYS A 155 -0.15 -13.59 3.40
N LYS A 156 0.13 -14.83 3.80
CA LYS A 156 -0.31 -15.34 5.09
C LYS A 156 0.61 -14.82 6.19
N LEU A 157 0.01 -14.39 7.28
CA LEU A 157 0.71 -13.87 8.45
C LEU A 157 0.83 -14.90 9.57
N ASP A 158 -0.04 -15.91 9.54
CA ASP A 158 -0.01 -17.03 10.48
C ASP A 158 0.59 -18.28 9.80
N ASP A 159 0.84 -19.34 10.57
CA ASP A 159 1.46 -20.57 10.08
C ASP A 159 0.44 -21.60 9.52
N ARG A 160 -0.74 -21.16 9.15
CA ARG A 160 -1.81 -22.04 8.70
C ARG A 160 -1.94 -22.11 7.20
#